data_018e5c4a4c4b1ed42b4cf96fef3a4e7f
#
_entry.id   018e5c4a4c4b1ed42b4cf96fef3a4e7f
#
_cell.length_a   1.000
_cell.length_b   1.000
_cell.length_c   1.000
_cell.angle_alpha   90.00
_cell.angle_beta   90.00
_cell.angle_gamma   90.00
#
_symmetry.space_group_name_H-M   'P 1'
#
loop_
_entity.id
_entity.type
_entity.pdbx_description
1 polymer ?
#
loop_
_entity_poly.entity_id
_entity_poly.type
_entity_poly.pdbx_seq_one_letter_code
_entity_poly.pdbx_strand_id
1 'polypeptide(L)'
;ILTTFLIANFYFGKCLIVDVMGQEKTKWLIITVITTVIQIECLPVVYDAFFWFVGAEAYVFAYSLKLILAGIIIKELASDRKGRPGMLILNMIYAFLIGGTEFGLTSVLLICVLGCLVIFSIVRKRKSCYTLIVSASFALAWILTIAAPGNSVRQSMVGEKRGVIFSIVQALTVGAMRIYEWINPFMLIVPL
;
A
#
# COMPACT_ATOMS: atom_id res chain seq x y z
N ILE A 1 -4.77 -15.32 -3.78
CA ILE A 1 -3.81 -14.22 -3.70
C ILE A 1 -3.79 -13.44 -5.02
N LEU A 2 -3.49 -14.06 -6.17
CA LEU A 2 -3.49 -13.40 -7.49
C LEU A 2 -4.84 -12.71 -7.78
N THR A 3 -5.94 -13.39 -7.54
CA THR A 3 -7.29 -12.82 -7.72
C THR A 3 -7.50 -11.58 -6.85
N THR A 4 -7.08 -11.62 -5.60
CA THR A 4 -7.18 -10.46 -4.68
C THR A 4 -6.31 -9.31 -5.16
N PHE A 5 -5.11 -9.61 -5.66
CA PHE A 5 -4.20 -8.61 -6.23
C PHE A 5 -4.84 -7.91 -7.46
N LEU A 6 -5.41 -8.67 -8.38
CA LEU A 6 -6.10 -8.09 -9.53
C LEU A 6 -7.30 -7.23 -9.11
N ILE A 7 -8.17 -7.76 -8.23
CA ILE A 7 -9.32 -7.01 -7.72
C ILE A 7 -8.87 -5.70 -7.06
N ALA A 8 -7.82 -5.73 -6.25
CA ALA A 8 -7.29 -4.56 -5.56
C ALA A 8 -6.80 -3.48 -6.53
N ASN A 9 -6.03 -3.87 -7.55
CA ASN A 9 -5.53 -2.95 -8.57
C ASN A 9 -6.68 -2.33 -9.37
N PHE A 10 -7.65 -3.13 -9.83
CA PHE A 10 -8.79 -2.63 -10.59
C PHE A 10 -9.70 -1.74 -9.73
N TYR A 11 -9.92 -2.08 -8.46
CA TYR A 11 -10.70 -1.27 -7.54
C TYR A 11 -10.01 0.09 -7.26
N PHE A 12 -8.72 0.05 -6.90
CA PHE A 12 -7.94 1.27 -6.65
C PHE A 12 -7.85 2.16 -7.88
N GLY A 13 -7.53 1.58 -9.05
CA GLY A 13 -7.47 2.28 -10.32
C GLY A 13 -8.80 2.95 -10.66
N LYS A 14 -9.94 2.27 -10.43
CA LYS A 14 -11.26 2.86 -10.62
C LYS A 14 -11.49 4.06 -9.71
N CYS A 15 -11.19 3.92 -8.41
CA CYS A 15 -11.38 5.02 -7.45
C CYS A 15 -10.53 6.24 -7.81
N LEU A 16 -9.30 6.03 -8.26
CA LEU A 16 -8.39 7.11 -8.62
C LEU A 16 -8.75 7.74 -9.97
N ILE A 17 -8.87 6.93 -11.01
CA ILE A 17 -8.98 7.41 -12.40
C ILE A 17 -10.41 7.88 -12.72
N VAL A 18 -11.43 7.13 -12.29
CA VAL A 18 -12.82 7.48 -12.59
C VAL A 18 -13.40 8.41 -11.54
N ASP A 19 -13.32 8.02 -10.25
CA ASP A 19 -14.04 8.73 -9.19
C ASP A 19 -13.36 10.08 -8.81
N VAL A 20 -12.02 10.18 -8.93
CA VAL A 20 -11.27 11.41 -8.62
C VAL A 20 -10.92 12.22 -9.85
N MET A 21 -10.33 11.56 -10.87
CA MET A 21 -9.85 12.27 -12.08
C MET A 21 -10.96 12.48 -13.13
N GLY A 22 -12.13 11.87 -12.96
CA GLY A 22 -13.27 12.02 -13.87
C GLY A 22 -13.02 11.46 -15.28
N GLN A 23 -12.06 10.54 -15.43
CA GLN A 23 -11.72 9.98 -16.73
C GLN A 23 -12.70 8.90 -17.16
N GLU A 24 -12.73 8.64 -18.48
CA GLU A 24 -13.58 7.61 -19.08
C GLU A 24 -13.21 6.20 -18.62
N LYS A 25 -14.22 5.31 -18.58
CA LYS A 25 -14.03 3.91 -18.19
C LYS A 25 -13.01 3.17 -19.05
N THR A 26 -12.91 3.50 -20.34
CA THR A 26 -11.95 2.89 -21.27
C THR A 26 -10.50 3.24 -20.87
N LYS A 27 -10.24 4.52 -20.56
CA LYS A 27 -8.93 4.98 -20.13
C LYS A 27 -8.53 4.34 -18.78
N TRP A 28 -9.48 4.27 -17.83
CA TRP A 28 -9.27 3.56 -16.58
C TRP A 28 -8.84 2.11 -16.80
N LEU A 29 -9.56 1.37 -17.67
CA LEU A 29 -9.25 -0.03 -17.93
C LEU A 29 -7.83 -0.19 -18.49
N ILE A 30 -7.49 0.59 -19.53
CA ILE A 30 -6.18 0.54 -20.18
C ILE A 30 -5.06 0.87 -19.18
N ILE A 31 -5.17 1.98 -18.45
CA ILE A 31 -4.15 2.40 -17.50
C ILE A 31 -3.99 1.35 -16.39
N THR A 32 -5.11 0.81 -15.86
CA THR A 32 -5.05 -0.19 -14.80
C THR A 32 -4.42 -1.50 -15.29
N VAL A 33 -4.74 -1.95 -16.51
CA VAL A 33 -4.11 -3.15 -17.08
C VAL A 33 -2.60 -2.93 -17.25
N ILE A 34 -2.19 -1.81 -17.85
CA ILE A 34 -0.77 -1.49 -18.04
C ILE A 34 -0.04 -1.44 -16.70
N THR A 35 -0.57 -0.72 -15.73
CA THR A 35 0.08 -0.62 -14.41
C THR A 35 0.13 -1.97 -13.69
N THR A 36 -0.88 -2.81 -13.82
CA THR A 36 -0.90 -4.16 -13.24
C THR A 36 0.14 -5.07 -13.91
N VAL A 37 0.27 -5.01 -15.23
CA VAL A 37 1.31 -5.76 -15.96
C VAL A 37 2.70 -5.29 -15.54
N ILE A 38 2.94 -3.98 -15.49
CA ILE A 38 4.21 -3.44 -15.02
C ILE A 38 4.52 -3.92 -13.59
N GLN A 39 3.54 -3.91 -12.68
CA GLN A 39 3.76 -4.41 -11.32
C GLN A 39 4.16 -5.89 -11.31
N ILE A 40 3.57 -6.74 -12.15
CA ILE A 40 3.91 -8.16 -12.23
C ILE A 40 5.32 -8.34 -12.83
N GLU A 41 5.64 -7.62 -13.89
CA GLU A 41 6.97 -7.68 -14.54
C GLU A 41 8.08 -7.14 -13.64
N CYS A 42 7.77 -6.19 -12.75
CA CYS A 42 8.72 -5.67 -11.76
C CYS A 42 8.98 -6.63 -10.60
N LEU A 43 8.28 -7.75 -10.49
CA LEU A 43 8.55 -8.73 -9.45
C LEU A 43 9.81 -9.54 -9.79
N PRO A 44 10.78 -9.65 -8.86
CA PRO A 44 12.04 -10.37 -9.12
C PRO A 44 11.81 -11.85 -9.45
N VAL A 45 10.84 -12.47 -8.77
CA VAL A 45 10.44 -13.86 -8.98
C VAL A 45 8.91 -13.92 -8.87
N VAL A 46 8.24 -13.89 -10.02
CA VAL A 46 6.77 -13.90 -10.10
C VAL A 46 6.18 -15.15 -9.44
N TYR A 47 6.83 -16.30 -9.64
CA TYR A 47 6.38 -17.56 -9.04
C TYR A 47 6.34 -17.47 -7.50
N ASP A 48 7.41 -16.99 -6.88
CA ASP A 48 7.49 -16.88 -5.41
C ASP A 48 6.51 -15.83 -4.87
N ALA A 49 6.27 -14.77 -5.63
CA ALA A 49 5.36 -13.72 -5.23
C ALA A 49 3.90 -14.17 -5.14
N PHE A 50 3.47 -15.11 -5.99
CA PHE A 50 2.06 -15.53 -6.06
C PHE A 50 1.81 -16.97 -5.60
N PHE A 51 2.79 -17.84 -5.69
CA PHE A 51 2.63 -19.29 -5.44
C PHE A 51 3.37 -19.78 -4.21
N TRP A 52 4.40 -19.10 -3.74
CA TRP A 52 4.98 -19.38 -2.44
C TRP A 52 4.08 -18.82 -1.34
N PHE A 53 3.27 -19.69 -0.75
CA PHE A 53 2.14 -19.31 0.11
C PHE A 53 2.53 -18.30 1.21
N VAL A 54 3.60 -18.56 1.96
CA VAL A 54 4.03 -17.68 3.07
C VAL A 54 4.47 -16.30 2.57
N GLY A 55 5.23 -16.24 1.48
CA GLY A 55 5.68 -14.98 0.89
C GLY A 55 4.53 -14.22 0.24
N ALA A 56 3.71 -14.94 -0.51
CA ALA A 56 2.56 -14.36 -1.20
C ALA A 56 1.52 -13.79 -0.22
N GLU A 57 1.27 -14.46 0.92
CA GLU A 57 0.38 -13.97 1.96
C GLU A 57 0.96 -12.73 2.65
N ALA A 58 2.21 -12.80 3.07
CA ALA A 58 2.85 -11.73 3.82
C ALA A 58 3.02 -10.44 2.99
N TYR A 59 3.30 -10.56 1.68
CA TYR A 59 3.62 -9.39 0.85
C TYR A 59 2.51 -9.02 -0.14
N VAL A 60 2.17 -9.91 -1.07
CA VAL A 60 1.22 -9.57 -2.16
C VAL A 60 -0.21 -9.44 -1.65
N PHE A 61 -0.64 -10.32 -0.76
CA PHE A 61 -1.98 -10.24 -0.18
C PHE A 61 -2.11 -9.01 0.73
N ALA A 62 -1.13 -8.78 1.62
CA ALA A 62 -1.09 -7.59 2.48
C ALA A 62 -1.06 -6.29 1.65
N TYR A 63 -0.25 -6.23 0.59
CA TYR A 63 -0.24 -5.11 -0.36
C TYR A 63 -1.60 -4.88 -1.00
N SER A 64 -2.25 -5.95 -1.46
CA SER A 64 -3.58 -5.88 -2.09
C SER A 64 -4.63 -5.29 -1.15
N LEU A 65 -4.64 -5.72 0.11
CA LEU A 65 -5.54 -5.17 1.13
C LEU A 65 -5.27 -3.68 1.39
N LYS A 66 -4.00 -3.26 1.39
CA LYS A 66 -3.60 -1.86 1.54
C LYS A 66 -4.06 -1.00 0.35
N LEU A 67 -3.98 -1.51 -0.87
CA LEU A 67 -4.54 -0.83 -2.05
C LEU A 67 -6.06 -0.65 -1.94
N ILE A 68 -6.78 -1.67 -1.46
CA ILE A 68 -8.23 -1.58 -1.23
C ILE A 68 -8.53 -0.49 -0.20
N LEU A 69 -7.78 -0.43 0.91
CA LEU A 69 -7.96 0.63 1.92
C LEU A 69 -7.75 2.02 1.32
N ALA A 70 -6.67 2.23 0.57
CA ALA A 70 -6.39 3.49 -0.10
C ALA A 70 -7.54 3.87 -1.06
N GLY A 71 -8.03 2.91 -1.85
CA GLY A 71 -9.17 3.09 -2.74
C GLY A 71 -10.47 3.49 -1.98
N ILE A 72 -10.74 2.85 -0.84
CA ILE A 72 -11.89 3.18 0.01
C ILE A 72 -11.82 4.63 0.49
N ILE A 73 -10.67 5.06 1.01
CA ILE A 73 -10.48 6.42 1.51
C ILE A 73 -10.60 7.43 0.37
N ILE A 74 -9.97 7.18 -0.77
CA ILE A 74 -10.03 8.04 -1.95
C ILE A 74 -11.48 8.19 -2.43
N LYS A 75 -12.19 7.09 -2.56
CA LYS A 75 -13.61 7.09 -2.96
C LYS A 75 -14.48 7.85 -1.98
N GLU A 76 -14.25 7.69 -0.69
CA GLU A 76 -15.01 8.42 0.33
C GLU A 76 -14.71 9.91 0.31
N LEU A 77 -13.46 10.32 0.04
CA LEU A 77 -13.07 11.72 -0.15
C LEU A 77 -13.68 12.34 -1.42
N ALA A 78 -13.79 11.58 -2.50
CA ALA A 78 -14.40 12.02 -3.76
C ALA A 78 -15.93 12.14 -3.66
N SER A 79 -16.57 11.40 -2.75
CA SER A 79 -18.02 11.37 -2.60
C SER A 79 -18.54 12.58 -1.82
N ASP A 80 -19.60 13.23 -2.31
CA ASP A 80 -20.30 14.32 -1.61
C ASP A 80 -21.31 13.81 -0.55
N ARG A 81 -21.50 12.49 -0.45
CA ARG A 81 -22.43 11.88 0.49
C ARG A 81 -21.96 12.09 1.93
N LYS A 82 -22.89 12.33 2.85
CA LYS A 82 -22.60 12.29 4.29
C LYS A 82 -22.14 10.89 4.66
N GLY A 83 -20.98 10.78 5.32
CA GLY A 83 -20.43 9.51 5.76
C GLY A 83 -21.42 8.78 6.68
N ARG A 84 -21.59 7.48 6.44
CA ARG A 84 -22.41 6.63 7.32
C ARG A 84 -21.56 6.19 8.50
N PRO A 85 -21.98 6.37 9.77
CA PRO A 85 -21.17 6.03 10.93
C PRO A 85 -20.78 4.54 10.97
N GLY A 86 -21.66 3.64 10.53
CA GLY A 86 -21.35 2.22 10.44
C GLY A 86 -20.21 1.91 9.44
N MET A 87 -20.13 2.63 8.33
CA MET A 87 -19.03 2.48 7.38
C MET A 87 -17.71 3.02 7.94
N LEU A 88 -17.76 4.08 8.74
CA LEU A 88 -16.57 4.57 9.43
C LEU A 88 -16.00 3.50 10.37
N ILE A 89 -16.85 2.89 11.21
CA ILE A 89 -16.44 1.83 12.13
C ILE A 89 -15.87 0.64 11.37
N LEU A 90 -16.53 0.19 10.32
CA LEU A 90 -16.05 -0.92 9.49
C LEU A 90 -14.67 -0.64 8.88
N ASN A 91 -14.49 0.57 8.32
CA ASN A 91 -13.23 0.96 7.69
C ASN A 91 -12.12 1.18 8.74
N MET A 92 -12.45 1.63 9.94
CA MET A 92 -11.52 1.72 11.06
C MET A 92 -11.02 0.32 11.49
N ILE A 93 -11.94 -0.64 11.65
CA ILE A 93 -11.59 -2.04 11.97
C ILE A 93 -10.74 -2.64 10.85
N TYR A 94 -11.13 -2.44 9.59
CA TYR A 94 -10.39 -2.91 8.43
C TYR A 94 -8.96 -2.32 8.40
N ALA A 95 -8.82 -1.01 8.60
CA ALA A 95 -7.54 -0.33 8.65
C ALA A 95 -6.65 -0.86 9.80
N PHE A 96 -7.24 -1.11 10.97
CA PHE A 96 -6.53 -1.68 12.13
C PHE A 96 -6.00 -3.08 11.81
N LEU A 97 -6.83 -3.97 11.27
CA LEU A 97 -6.44 -5.33 10.93
C LEU A 97 -5.30 -5.34 9.90
N ILE A 98 -5.38 -4.48 8.87
CA ILE A 98 -4.34 -4.42 7.82
C ILE A 98 -3.06 -3.78 8.34
N GLY A 99 -3.14 -2.79 9.23
CA GLY A 99 -1.96 -2.18 9.85
C GLY A 99 -1.10 -3.18 10.60
N GLY A 100 -1.71 -4.26 11.11
CA GLY A 100 -1.01 -5.35 11.80
C GLY A 100 -0.40 -6.43 10.89
N THR A 101 -0.66 -6.44 9.59
CA THR A 101 -0.23 -7.54 8.70
C THR A 101 1.26 -7.55 8.41
N GLU A 102 1.88 -6.38 8.27
CA GLU A 102 3.28 -6.26 7.85
C GLU A 102 3.81 -4.86 8.24
N PHE A 103 5.05 -4.77 8.65
CA PHE A 103 5.70 -3.51 9.02
C PHE A 103 6.71 -2.98 7.97
N GLY A 104 6.85 -3.68 6.84
CA GLY A 104 7.80 -3.37 5.79
C GLY A 104 7.45 -2.14 4.94
N LEU A 105 8.13 -2.04 3.80
CA LEU A 105 8.09 -0.88 2.91
C LEU A 105 6.67 -0.50 2.45
N THR A 106 5.82 -1.48 2.18
CA THR A 106 4.44 -1.22 1.71
C THR A 106 3.61 -0.51 2.76
N SER A 107 3.82 -0.80 4.06
CA SER A 107 3.16 -0.11 5.17
C SER A 107 3.67 1.32 5.33
N VAL A 108 4.98 1.54 5.18
CA VAL A 108 5.58 2.89 5.22
C VAL A 108 5.04 3.74 4.08
N LEU A 109 5.00 3.21 2.86
CA LEU A 109 4.44 3.90 1.71
C LEU A 109 2.96 4.25 1.92
N LEU A 110 2.18 3.31 2.45
CA LEU A 110 0.78 3.59 2.74
C LEU A 110 0.62 4.69 3.81
N ILE A 111 1.45 4.71 4.87
CA ILE A 111 1.43 5.79 5.88
C ILE A 111 1.71 7.14 5.22
N CYS A 112 2.68 7.22 4.31
CA CYS A 112 2.95 8.45 3.56
C CYS A 112 1.73 8.87 2.73
N VAL A 113 1.12 7.93 2.00
CA VAL A 113 -0.10 8.20 1.21
C VAL A 113 -1.25 8.64 2.12
N LEU A 114 -1.49 7.96 3.23
CA LEU A 114 -2.52 8.33 4.20
C LEU A 114 -2.27 9.72 4.79
N GLY A 115 -1.02 10.05 5.11
CA GLY A 115 -0.62 11.38 5.56
C GLY A 115 -0.95 12.46 4.53
N CYS A 116 -0.63 12.23 3.26
CA CYS A 116 -0.99 13.13 2.16
C CYS A 116 -2.52 13.28 2.03
N LEU A 117 -3.28 12.18 2.15
CA LEU A 117 -4.74 12.21 2.09
C LEU A 117 -5.35 12.97 3.28
N VAL A 118 -4.79 12.84 4.47
CA VAL A 118 -5.20 13.61 5.66
C VAL A 118 -4.96 15.11 5.42
N ILE A 119 -3.76 15.49 4.99
CA ILE A 119 -3.44 16.89 4.67
C ILE A 119 -4.40 17.42 3.60
N PHE A 120 -4.59 16.67 2.52
CA PHE A 120 -5.52 17.04 1.45
C PHE A 120 -6.94 17.24 1.98
N SER A 121 -7.42 16.33 2.83
CA SER A 121 -8.78 16.42 3.42
C SER A 121 -8.96 17.63 4.33
N ILE A 122 -7.91 18.00 5.08
CA ILE A 122 -7.90 19.20 5.93
C ILE A 122 -7.92 20.47 5.07
N VAL A 123 -7.04 20.56 4.08
CA VAL A 123 -6.94 21.72 3.18
C VAL A 123 -8.24 21.93 2.42
N ARG A 124 -8.83 20.86 1.93
CA ARG A 124 -10.12 20.91 1.21
C ARG A 124 -11.34 20.98 2.12
N LYS A 125 -11.15 20.93 3.44
CA LYS A 125 -12.23 20.89 4.45
C LYS A 125 -13.28 19.80 4.18
N ARG A 126 -12.82 18.66 3.63
CA ARG A 126 -13.69 17.54 3.26
C ARG A 126 -13.36 16.31 4.10
N LYS A 127 -14.32 15.81 4.88
CA LYS A 127 -14.26 14.54 5.64
C LYS A 127 -12.96 14.33 6.42
N SER A 128 -12.34 15.41 6.92
CA SER A 128 -11.05 15.34 7.62
C SER A 128 -11.08 14.41 8.84
N CYS A 129 -12.16 14.42 9.62
CA CYS A 129 -12.32 13.51 10.74
C CYS A 129 -12.36 12.04 10.31
N TYR A 130 -13.06 11.71 9.23
CA TYR A 130 -13.12 10.35 8.71
C TYR A 130 -11.73 9.85 8.30
N THR A 131 -11.05 10.63 7.46
CA THR A 131 -9.71 10.27 6.95
C THR A 131 -8.72 10.16 8.09
N LEU A 132 -8.76 11.09 9.05
CA LEU A 132 -7.88 11.07 10.22
C LEU A 132 -8.09 9.83 11.09
N ILE A 133 -9.34 9.48 11.40
CA ILE A 133 -9.66 8.33 12.26
C ILE A 133 -9.21 7.02 11.60
N VAL A 134 -9.51 6.83 10.31
CA VAL A 134 -9.13 5.60 9.60
C VAL A 134 -7.61 5.51 9.46
N SER A 135 -6.93 6.62 9.13
CA SER A 135 -5.46 6.65 9.04
C SER A 135 -4.79 6.42 10.40
N ALA A 136 -5.32 7.02 11.46
CA ALA A 136 -4.81 6.82 12.82
C ALA A 136 -4.99 5.37 13.29
N SER A 137 -6.10 4.73 12.93
CA SER A 137 -6.35 3.32 13.24
C SER A 137 -5.31 2.40 12.58
N PHE A 138 -4.98 2.63 11.30
CA PHE A 138 -3.91 1.93 10.60
C PHE A 138 -2.55 2.16 11.25
N ALA A 139 -2.20 3.42 11.51
CA ALA A 139 -0.91 3.80 12.10
C ALA A 139 -0.73 3.20 13.50
N LEU A 140 -1.79 3.19 14.32
CA LEU A 140 -1.77 2.57 15.65
C LEU A 140 -1.44 1.07 15.56
N ALA A 141 -2.13 0.32 14.69
CA ALA A 141 -1.88 -1.10 14.51
C ALA A 141 -0.45 -1.37 14.00
N TRP A 142 0.04 -0.55 13.08
CA TRP A 142 1.40 -0.64 12.56
C TRP A 142 2.45 -0.39 13.65
N ILE A 143 2.26 0.63 14.50
CA ILE A 143 3.14 0.91 15.64
C ILE A 143 3.14 -0.27 16.64
N LEU A 144 1.97 -0.83 16.95
CA LEU A 144 1.86 -2.00 17.81
C LEU A 144 2.58 -3.22 17.22
N THR A 145 2.52 -3.41 15.91
CA THR A 145 3.24 -4.48 15.22
C THR A 145 4.75 -4.30 15.30
N ILE A 146 5.26 -3.08 15.11
CA ILE A 146 6.70 -2.79 15.28
C ILE A 146 7.15 -3.00 16.72
N ALA A 147 6.35 -2.55 17.68
CA ALA A 147 6.63 -2.67 19.10
C ALA A 147 6.48 -4.09 19.66
N ALA A 148 5.99 -5.05 18.86
CA ALA A 148 5.76 -6.41 19.32
C ALA A 148 7.07 -7.07 19.83
N PRO A 149 7.04 -7.71 21.02
CA PRO A 149 8.25 -8.28 21.64
C PRO A 149 8.99 -9.29 20.74
N GLY A 150 8.27 -10.03 19.89
CA GLY A 150 8.83 -10.95 18.92
C GLY A 150 9.80 -10.31 17.91
N ASN A 151 9.61 -9.03 17.60
CA ASN A 151 10.51 -8.32 16.68
C ASN A 151 11.88 -8.04 17.32
N SER A 152 11.93 -7.74 18.61
CA SER A 152 13.20 -7.56 19.33
C SER A 152 14.00 -8.86 19.42
N VAL A 153 13.31 -10.00 19.59
CA VAL A 153 13.93 -11.33 19.59
C VAL A 153 14.50 -11.65 18.20
N ARG A 154 13.74 -11.42 17.13
CA ARG A 154 14.23 -11.60 15.74
C ARG A 154 15.44 -10.73 15.44
N GLN A 155 15.42 -9.46 15.86
CA GLN A 155 16.55 -8.55 15.67
C GLN A 155 17.79 -8.99 16.45
N SER A 156 17.64 -9.58 17.64
CA SER A 156 18.78 -10.12 18.39
C SER A 156 19.40 -11.35 17.74
N MET A 157 18.65 -12.09 16.94
CA MET A 157 19.14 -13.26 16.19
C MET A 157 19.88 -12.90 14.89
N VAL A 158 19.67 -11.70 14.34
CA VAL A 158 20.25 -11.28 13.04
C VAL A 158 21.67 -10.71 13.15
N GLY A 159 22.27 -10.71 14.34
CA GLY A 159 23.67 -10.28 14.54
C GLY A 159 23.82 -8.82 14.97
N GLU A 160 24.97 -8.20 14.70
CA GLU A 160 25.36 -6.90 15.24
C GLU A 160 24.30 -5.80 15.11
N LYS A 161 23.97 -5.16 16.22
CA LYS A 161 23.11 -3.97 16.25
C LYS A 161 23.81 -2.82 15.51
N ARG A 162 23.49 -2.64 14.26
CA ARG A 162 23.97 -1.49 13.50
C ARG A 162 23.16 -0.25 13.88
N GLY A 163 23.84 0.89 13.98
CA GLY A 163 23.15 2.16 14.31
C GLY A 163 22.05 2.49 13.30
N VAL A 164 21.00 3.17 13.74
CA VAL A 164 19.82 3.51 12.92
C VAL A 164 20.20 4.22 11.62
N ILE A 165 21.14 5.19 11.68
CA ILE A 165 21.61 5.94 10.51
C ILE A 165 22.27 4.99 9.50
N PHE A 166 23.14 4.09 9.96
CA PHE A 166 23.78 3.10 9.08
C PHE A 166 22.76 2.17 8.43
N SER A 167 21.75 1.72 9.18
CA SER A 167 20.66 0.87 8.65
C SER A 167 19.84 1.58 7.59
N ILE A 168 19.55 2.87 7.77
CA ILE A 168 18.85 3.68 6.76
C ILE A 168 19.70 3.83 5.49
N VAL A 169 20.97 4.21 5.62
CA VAL A 169 21.88 4.35 4.48
C VAL A 169 22.02 3.02 3.74
N GLN A 170 22.21 1.93 4.45
CA GLN A 170 22.29 0.60 3.85
C GLN A 170 21.00 0.20 3.14
N ALA A 171 19.83 0.46 3.75
CA ALA A 171 18.54 0.15 3.13
C ALA A 171 18.33 0.97 1.85
N LEU A 172 18.69 2.25 1.84
CA LEU A 172 18.62 3.11 0.64
C LEU A 172 19.58 2.64 -0.43
N THR A 173 20.83 2.32 -0.07
CA THR A 173 21.85 1.86 -1.03
C THR A 173 21.46 0.52 -1.66
N VAL A 174 21.11 -0.46 -0.82
CA VAL A 174 20.68 -1.80 -1.30
C VAL A 174 19.38 -1.68 -2.09
N GLY A 175 18.44 -0.85 -1.64
CA GLY A 175 17.18 -0.57 -2.37
C GLY A 175 17.45 0.02 -3.75
N ALA A 176 18.33 1.02 -3.86
CA ALA A 176 18.71 1.62 -5.13
C ALA A 176 19.41 0.62 -6.07
N MET A 177 20.32 -0.22 -5.52
CA MET A 177 20.97 -1.29 -6.30
C MET A 177 19.94 -2.31 -6.81
N ARG A 178 19.01 -2.73 -5.99
CA ARG A 178 17.93 -3.66 -6.40
C ARG A 178 17.01 -3.04 -7.44
N ILE A 179 16.63 -1.77 -7.29
CA ILE A 179 15.83 -1.07 -8.31
C ILE A 179 16.60 -1.02 -9.63
N TYR A 180 17.91 -0.73 -9.60
CA TYR A 180 18.76 -0.73 -10.79
C TYR A 180 18.84 -2.12 -11.45
N GLU A 181 19.01 -3.19 -10.66
CA GLU A 181 19.01 -4.59 -11.15
C GLU A 181 17.66 -4.99 -11.76
N TRP A 182 16.55 -4.45 -11.25
CA TRP A 182 15.19 -4.75 -11.69
C TRP A 182 14.73 -3.92 -12.89
N ILE A 183 15.36 -2.77 -13.15
CA ILE A 183 15.11 -2.00 -14.37
C ILE A 183 15.69 -2.78 -15.57
N ASN A 184 14.87 -3.67 -16.10
CA ASN A 184 15.19 -4.38 -17.34
C ASN A 184 14.95 -3.43 -18.53
N PRO A 185 15.84 -3.38 -19.56
CA PRO A 185 15.60 -2.61 -20.78
C PRO A 185 14.24 -2.87 -21.43
N PHE A 186 13.67 -4.05 -21.27
CA PHE A 186 12.30 -4.35 -21.73
C PHE A 186 11.22 -3.53 -21.03
N MET A 187 11.43 -3.05 -19.81
CA MET A 187 10.50 -2.14 -19.13
C MET A 187 10.43 -0.75 -19.78
N LEU A 188 11.48 -0.34 -20.48
CA LEU A 188 11.52 0.93 -21.19
C LEU A 188 10.87 0.85 -22.58
N ILE A 189 10.61 -0.37 -23.08
CA ILE A 189 10.07 -0.61 -24.43
C ILE A 189 8.54 -0.84 -24.38
N VAL A 190 8.01 -1.36 -23.28
CA VAL A 190 6.56 -1.65 -23.12
C VAL A 190 5.65 -0.40 -23.11
N PRO A 191 6.11 0.82 -22.69
CA PRO A 191 5.27 2.03 -22.78
C PRO A 191 5.21 2.69 -24.15
N LEU A 192 5.92 2.20 -25.16
CA LEU A 192 5.89 2.73 -26.54
C LEU A 192 5.01 1.87 -27.46
#